data_5b66f008b45fb98d97f2a3e487c4d2d4
#
_entry.id   5b66f008b45fb98d97f2a3e487c4d2d4
#
_cell.length_a   1.000
_cell.length_b   1.000
_cell.length_c   1.000
_cell.angle_alpha   90.00
_cell.angle_beta   90.00
_cell.angle_gamma   90.00
#
_symmetry.space_group_name_H-M   'P 1'
#
loop_
_entity.id
_entity.type
_entity.pdbx_description
1 polymer ?
#
loop_
_entity_poly.entity_id
_entity_poly.type
_entity_poly.pdbx_seq_one_letter_code
_entity_poly.pdbx_strand_id
1 'polypeptide(L)'
;MPKKICIVGGVAGGAGTAARLRRLDETADIIIFERGEYISYANCGLPYHVGGIIEDRARLLLNSPASMKERFNVDVRVRHEVTAIDRETKTIRVLNQESGESYDESYDILVLSTGSRPLVPPIPGIDGERIYTLWTEVEIGRASCRERV
;
A
#
# COMPACT_ATOMS: atom_id res chain seq x y z
N MET A 1 -27.66 -0.60 8.91
CA MET A 1 -26.34 -0.17 9.38
C MET A 1 -25.42 -0.01 8.18
N PRO A 2 -24.51 0.96 8.16
CA PRO A 2 -23.52 1.07 7.08
C PRO A 2 -22.71 -0.22 6.98
N LYS A 3 -22.40 -0.66 5.76
CA LYS A 3 -21.55 -1.82 5.53
C LYS A 3 -20.09 -1.47 5.83
N LYS A 4 -19.42 -2.33 6.58
CA LYS A 4 -17.99 -2.21 6.87
C LYS A 4 -17.20 -2.95 5.81
N ILE A 5 -16.39 -2.20 5.06
CA ILE A 5 -15.59 -2.71 3.93
C ILE A 5 -14.12 -2.57 4.27
N CYS A 6 -13.44 -3.69 4.43
CA CYS A 6 -12.00 -3.74 4.65
C CYS A 6 -11.29 -4.02 3.32
N ILE A 7 -10.25 -3.24 3.02
CA ILE A 7 -9.43 -3.37 1.81
C ILE A 7 -7.99 -3.64 2.22
N VAL A 8 -7.42 -4.73 1.75
CA VAL A 8 -6.03 -5.12 2.03
C VAL A 8 -5.15 -4.70 0.86
N GLY A 9 -4.25 -3.76 1.12
CA GLY A 9 -3.38 -3.12 0.13
C GLY A 9 -3.93 -1.77 -0.35
N GLY A 10 -3.13 -0.72 -0.24
CA GLY A 10 -3.52 0.67 -0.44
C GLY A 10 -2.96 1.36 -1.70
N VAL A 11 -2.30 0.62 -2.61
CA VAL A 11 -1.71 1.25 -3.79
C VAL A 11 -2.76 1.38 -4.92
N ALA A 12 -2.53 0.90 -6.12
CA ALA A 12 -3.40 1.16 -7.28
C ALA A 12 -4.79 0.54 -7.12
N GLY A 13 -4.86 -0.77 -6.85
CA GLY A 13 -6.11 -1.52 -6.76
C GLY A 13 -6.96 -1.09 -5.57
N GLY A 14 -6.36 -1.02 -4.38
CA GLY A 14 -7.09 -0.70 -3.14
C GLY A 14 -7.55 0.75 -3.09
N ALA A 15 -6.69 1.72 -3.36
CA ALA A 15 -7.06 3.13 -3.37
C ALA A 15 -8.11 3.44 -4.44
N GLY A 16 -7.96 2.86 -5.64
CA GLY A 16 -8.95 2.99 -6.71
C GLY A 16 -10.31 2.39 -6.35
N THR A 17 -10.30 1.21 -5.72
CA THR A 17 -11.52 0.55 -5.22
C THR A 17 -12.21 1.39 -4.15
N ALA A 18 -11.47 1.88 -3.15
CA ALA A 18 -12.01 2.71 -2.08
C ALA A 18 -12.71 3.97 -2.62
N ALA A 19 -12.03 4.68 -3.54
CA ALA A 19 -12.59 5.86 -4.17
C ALA A 19 -13.84 5.56 -5.00
N ARG A 20 -13.90 4.39 -5.65
CA ARG A 20 -15.09 3.97 -6.41
C ARG A 20 -16.22 3.56 -5.48
N LEU A 21 -15.95 2.80 -4.44
CA LEU A 21 -16.95 2.37 -3.45
C LEU A 21 -17.62 3.59 -2.80
N ARG A 22 -16.86 4.59 -2.37
CA ARG A 22 -17.41 5.80 -1.77
C ARG A 22 -18.38 6.54 -2.70
N ARG A 23 -18.11 6.56 -4.00
CA ARG A 23 -19.03 7.15 -4.99
C ARG A 23 -20.30 6.35 -5.20
N LEU A 24 -20.30 5.07 -4.88
CA LEU A 24 -21.47 4.18 -4.99
C LEU A 24 -22.27 4.11 -3.69
N ASP A 25 -21.61 4.26 -2.55
CA ASP A 25 -22.21 4.23 -1.21
C ASP A 25 -21.52 5.23 -0.30
N GLU A 26 -22.20 6.35 -0.06
CA GLU A 26 -21.71 7.42 0.81
C GLU A 26 -21.69 7.04 2.29
N THR A 27 -22.47 6.02 2.67
CA THR A 27 -22.65 5.61 4.06
C THR A 27 -21.70 4.51 4.51
N ALA A 28 -21.08 3.78 3.57
CA ALA A 28 -20.19 2.66 3.88
C ALA A 28 -19.02 3.08 4.79
N ASP A 29 -18.66 2.24 5.75
CA ASP A 29 -17.44 2.36 6.54
C ASP A 29 -16.29 1.67 5.77
N ILE A 30 -15.36 2.44 5.22
CA ILE A 30 -14.28 1.95 4.34
C ILE A 30 -12.95 2.12 5.04
N ILE A 31 -12.24 1.00 5.25
CA ILE A 31 -10.92 0.95 5.88
C ILE A 31 -9.93 0.32 4.90
N ILE A 32 -8.79 0.96 4.70
CA ILE A 32 -7.64 0.41 3.96
C ILE A 32 -6.55 0.02 4.95
N PHE A 33 -6.05 -1.20 4.84
CA PHE A 33 -4.87 -1.68 5.55
C PHE A 33 -3.71 -1.79 4.57
N GLU A 34 -2.67 -1.01 4.79
CA GLU A 34 -1.46 -1.02 3.97
C GLU A 34 -0.25 -1.33 4.86
N ARG A 35 0.48 -2.39 4.52
CA ARG A 35 1.69 -2.79 5.27
C ARG A 35 2.85 -1.83 5.07
N GLY A 36 2.90 -1.14 3.93
CA GLY A 36 3.90 -0.13 3.63
C GLY A 36 3.61 1.21 4.30
N GLU A 37 4.52 2.13 4.09
CA GLU A 37 4.44 3.50 4.61
C GLU A 37 3.57 4.40 3.73
N TYR A 38 3.45 4.09 2.45
CA TYR A 38 2.80 4.94 1.46
C TYR A 38 1.66 4.21 0.77
N ILE A 39 0.62 4.96 0.46
CA ILE A 39 -0.51 4.52 -0.36
C ILE A 39 -0.52 5.29 -1.69
N SER A 40 -1.21 4.74 -2.68
CA SER A 40 -1.54 5.45 -3.91
C SER A 40 -0.33 6.14 -4.57
N TYR A 41 0.80 5.47 -4.64
CA TYR A 41 1.99 5.99 -5.32
C TYR A 41 2.07 5.47 -6.76
N ALA A 42 2.77 6.24 -7.62
CA ALA A 42 2.92 5.94 -9.04
C ALA A 42 4.06 4.93 -9.26
N ASN A 43 3.77 3.61 -9.18
CA ASN A 43 4.77 2.56 -9.47
C ASN A 43 5.42 2.74 -10.85
N CYS A 44 4.64 3.12 -11.86
CA CYS A 44 5.15 3.37 -13.21
C CYS A 44 6.10 4.57 -13.29
N GLY A 45 6.08 5.45 -12.29
CA GLY A 45 6.99 6.60 -12.19
C GLY A 45 8.36 6.27 -11.61
N LEU A 46 8.51 5.13 -10.93
CA LEU A 46 9.75 4.74 -10.25
C LEU A 46 10.98 4.73 -11.18
N PRO A 47 10.94 4.11 -12.39
CA PRO A 47 12.06 4.12 -13.32
C PRO A 47 12.43 5.54 -13.77
N TYR A 48 11.46 6.42 -13.96
CA TYR A 48 11.69 7.80 -14.37
C TYR A 48 12.32 8.64 -13.27
N HIS A 49 12.00 8.35 -12.01
CA HIS A 49 12.68 8.99 -10.88
C HIS A 49 14.13 8.54 -10.77
N VAL A 50 14.39 7.22 -10.86
CA VAL A 50 15.76 6.68 -10.87
C VAL A 50 16.57 7.25 -12.04
N GLY A 51 15.96 7.38 -13.22
CA GLY A 51 16.57 7.97 -14.42
C GLY A 51 16.70 9.50 -14.39
N GLY A 52 16.21 10.18 -13.31
CA GLY A 52 16.35 11.62 -13.13
C GLY A 52 15.36 12.49 -13.91
N ILE A 53 14.35 11.89 -14.57
CA ILE A 53 13.30 12.63 -15.29
C ILE A 53 12.28 13.20 -14.28
N ILE A 54 11.91 12.43 -13.27
CA ILE A 54 11.11 12.91 -12.13
C ILE A 54 12.09 13.23 -11.01
N GLU A 55 12.43 14.49 -10.85
CA GLU A 55 13.44 14.91 -9.87
C GLU A 55 12.94 14.87 -8.43
N ASP A 56 11.69 15.28 -8.22
CA ASP A 56 11.06 15.33 -6.91
C ASP A 56 10.28 14.03 -6.63
N ARG A 57 10.77 13.24 -5.65
CA ARG A 57 10.14 12.01 -5.18
C ARG A 57 8.70 12.22 -4.69
N ALA A 58 8.38 13.37 -4.12
CA ALA A 58 7.04 13.68 -3.64
C ALA A 58 6.00 13.63 -4.77
N ARG A 59 6.40 13.86 -6.01
CA ARG A 59 5.51 13.76 -7.20
C ARG A 59 5.05 12.34 -7.50
N LEU A 60 5.70 11.33 -6.93
CA LEU A 60 5.26 9.93 -7.03
C LEU A 60 4.11 9.61 -6.07
N LEU A 61 3.95 10.38 -5.00
CA LEU A 61 2.92 10.16 -3.98
C LEU A 61 1.63 10.88 -4.40
N LEU A 62 0.65 10.11 -4.87
CA LEU A 62 -0.59 10.66 -5.43
C LEU A 62 -1.62 11.04 -4.36
N ASN A 63 -1.71 10.25 -3.29
CA ASN A 63 -2.58 10.51 -2.15
C ASN A 63 -1.88 10.11 -0.85
N SER A 64 -2.26 10.79 0.23
CA SER A 64 -1.89 10.45 1.61
C SER A 64 -3.10 9.90 2.37
N PRO A 65 -2.90 9.27 3.56
CA PRO A 65 -4.01 8.92 4.45
C PRO A 65 -4.94 10.11 4.75
N ALA A 66 -4.35 11.29 4.99
CA ALA A 66 -5.11 12.51 5.27
C ALA A 66 -5.97 12.94 4.06
N SER A 67 -5.42 12.94 2.86
CA SER A 67 -6.18 13.30 1.65
C SER A 67 -7.29 12.29 1.33
N MET A 68 -7.07 11.00 1.61
CA MET A 68 -8.11 9.97 1.45
C MET A 68 -9.24 10.17 2.47
N LYS A 69 -8.91 10.56 3.71
CA LYS A 69 -9.92 10.88 4.72
C LYS A 69 -10.74 12.09 4.34
N GLU A 70 -10.08 13.18 3.93
CA GLU A 70 -10.72 14.44 3.59
C GLU A 70 -11.63 14.33 2.35
N ARG A 71 -11.11 13.72 1.27
CA ARG A 71 -11.81 13.68 -0.03
C ARG A 71 -12.83 12.55 -0.15
N PHE A 72 -12.58 11.41 0.50
CA PHE A 72 -13.36 10.20 0.32
C PHE A 72 -13.90 9.62 1.64
N ASN A 73 -13.63 10.26 2.78
CA ASN A 73 -13.98 9.73 4.10
C ASN A 73 -13.60 8.25 4.26
N VAL A 74 -12.37 7.88 3.85
CA VAL A 74 -11.80 6.55 3.97
C VAL A 74 -10.78 6.55 5.11
N ASP A 75 -10.88 5.58 6.02
CA ASP A 75 -9.86 5.33 7.05
C ASP A 75 -8.70 4.57 6.40
N VAL A 76 -7.49 5.12 6.47
CA VAL A 76 -6.29 4.49 5.90
C VAL A 76 -5.28 4.25 7.01
N ARG A 77 -4.96 2.99 7.23
CA ARG A 77 -3.99 2.54 8.23
C ARG A 77 -2.75 2.02 7.51
N VAL A 78 -1.73 2.87 7.42
CA VAL A 78 -0.39 2.49 6.93
C VAL A 78 0.39 1.78 8.02
N ARG A 79 1.40 0.99 7.65
CA ARG A 79 2.18 0.11 8.55
C ARG A 79 1.30 -0.88 9.32
N HIS A 80 0.17 -1.23 8.75
CA HIS A 80 -0.76 -2.22 9.28
C HIS A 80 -0.87 -3.40 8.33
N GLU A 81 -0.27 -4.52 8.72
CA GLU A 81 -0.23 -5.73 7.92
C GLU A 81 -1.35 -6.68 8.30
N VAL A 82 -2.16 -7.09 7.33
CA VAL A 82 -3.14 -8.16 7.53
C VAL A 82 -2.41 -9.49 7.45
N THR A 83 -2.35 -10.21 8.56
CA THR A 83 -1.58 -11.46 8.71
C THR A 83 -2.45 -12.72 8.59
N ALA A 84 -3.75 -12.61 8.85
CA ALA A 84 -4.69 -13.73 8.73
C ALA A 84 -6.09 -13.25 8.38
N ILE A 85 -6.88 -14.15 7.80
CA ILE A 85 -8.29 -13.93 7.44
C ILE A 85 -9.08 -15.11 7.97
N ASP A 86 -10.05 -14.83 8.83
CA ASP A 86 -11.08 -15.77 9.24
C ASP A 86 -12.36 -15.46 8.45
N ARG A 87 -12.74 -16.37 7.57
CA ARG A 87 -13.91 -16.22 6.70
C ARG A 87 -15.22 -16.59 7.40
N GLU A 88 -15.16 -17.44 8.42
CA GLU A 88 -16.34 -17.90 9.16
C GLU A 88 -16.84 -16.79 10.08
N THR A 89 -15.93 -16.16 10.82
CA THR A 89 -16.25 -15.05 11.71
C THR A 89 -16.23 -13.69 11.00
N LYS A 90 -15.81 -13.63 9.73
CA LYS A 90 -15.59 -12.40 8.96
C LYS A 90 -14.68 -11.42 9.69
N THR A 91 -13.53 -11.90 10.09
CA THR A 91 -12.53 -11.12 10.83
C THR A 91 -11.16 -11.23 10.16
N ILE A 92 -10.42 -10.15 10.15
CA ILE A 92 -9.00 -10.12 9.77
C ILE A 92 -8.15 -9.84 11.00
N ARG A 93 -6.99 -10.50 11.09
CA ARG A 93 -5.96 -10.17 12.06
C ARG A 93 -4.98 -9.17 11.47
N VAL A 94 -4.75 -8.08 12.17
CA VAL A 94 -3.92 -6.97 11.74
C VAL A 94 -2.77 -6.79 12.73
N LEU A 95 -1.53 -6.72 12.20
CA LEU A 95 -0.33 -6.35 12.94
C LEU A 95 -0.03 -4.87 12.69
N ASN A 96 -0.04 -4.08 13.75
CA ASN A 96 0.53 -2.73 13.72
C ASN A 96 2.05 -2.85 13.83
N GLN A 97 2.76 -2.55 12.75
CA GLN A 97 4.22 -2.71 12.68
C GLN A 97 4.98 -1.65 13.50
N GLU A 98 4.33 -0.55 13.89
CA GLU A 98 4.95 0.48 14.73
C GLU A 98 4.92 0.08 16.20
N SER A 99 3.78 -0.40 16.71
CA SER A 99 3.65 -0.82 18.11
C SER A 99 4.03 -2.29 18.34
N GLY A 100 4.02 -3.12 17.30
CA GLY A 100 4.16 -4.57 17.38
C GLY A 100 2.90 -5.28 17.89
N GLU A 101 1.81 -4.57 18.13
CA GLU A 101 0.57 -5.13 18.62
C GLU A 101 -0.30 -5.69 17.48
N SER A 102 -0.97 -6.81 17.77
CA SER A 102 -1.95 -7.39 16.84
C SER A 102 -3.36 -7.21 17.39
N TYR A 103 -4.31 -6.93 16.49
CA TYR A 103 -5.72 -6.84 16.82
C TYR A 103 -6.58 -7.45 15.73
N ASP A 104 -7.83 -7.72 16.06
CA ASP A 104 -8.81 -8.26 15.12
C ASP A 104 -9.76 -7.15 14.64
N GLU A 105 -10.04 -7.14 13.35
CA GLU A 105 -10.97 -6.20 12.72
C GLU A 105 -12.05 -6.96 11.97
N SER A 106 -13.33 -6.69 12.27
CA SER A 106 -14.45 -7.32 11.58
C SER A 106 -14.75 -6.66 10.26
N TYR A 107 -15.37 -7.39 9.32
CA TYR A 107 -15.80 -6.85 8.03
C TYR A 107 -17.12 -7.47 7.57
N ASP A 108 -17.89 -6.71 6.78
CA ASP A 108 -18.99 -7.26 5.98
C ASP A 108 -18.49 -7.71 4.60
N ILE A 109 -17.60 -6.90 4.01
CA ILE A 109 -16.98 -7.15 2.70
C ILE A 109 -15.46 -6.99 2.84
N LEU A 110 -14.73 -7.96 2.29
CA LEU A 110 -13.26 -7.92 2.24
C LEU A 110 -12.80 -7.84 0.79
N VAL A 111 -11.94 -6.87 0.49
CA VAL A 111 -11.29 -6.70 -0.81
C VAL A 111 -9.80 -6.99 -0.66
N LEU A 112 -9.26 -7.87 -1.50
CA LEU A 112 -7.85 -8.21 -1.52
C LEU A 112 -7.16 -7.53 -2.72
N SER A 113 -6.28 -6.58 -2.45
CA SER A 113 -5.46 -5.85 -3.43
C SER A 113 -3.99 -5.90 -3.04
N THR A 114 -3.53 -7.09 -2.67
CA THR A 114 -2.21 -7.34 -2.05
C THR A 114 -1.02 -7.13 -2.98
N GLY A 115 -1.29 -6.92 -4.27
CA GLY A 115 -0.25 -6.71 -5.28
C GLY A 115 0.60 -7.95 -5.53
N SER A 116 1.86 -7.75 -5.85
CA SER A 116 2.84 -8.78 -6.16
C SER A 116 4.19 -8.47 -5.50
N ARG A 117 5.20 -9.21 -5.84
CA ARG A 117 6.59 -8.96 -5.45
C ARG A 117 7.51 -9.32 -6.62
N PRO A 118 8.69 -8.69 -6.73
CA PRO A 118 9.67 -9.07 -7.73
C PRO A 118 10.05 -10.54 -7.60
N LEU A 119 10.11 -11.24 -8.74
CA LEU A 119 10.74 -12.55 -8.81
C LEU A 119 12.22 -12.32 -9.05
N VAL A 120 13.06 -12.73 -8.10
CA VAL A 120 14.52 -12.73 -8.25
C VAL A 120 14.95 -14.12 -8.73
N PRO A 121 15.37 -14.26 -10.00
CA PRO A 121 15.78 -15.57 -10.51
C PRO A 121 17.10 -16.02 -9.89
N PRO A 122 17.32 -17.35 -9.72
CA PRO A 122 18.56 -17.87 -9.13
C PRO A 122 19.70 -17.90 -10.15
N ILE A 123 20.18 -16.72 -10.55
CA ILE A 123 21.35 -16.58 -11.46
C ILE A 123 22.58 -16.09 -10.69
N PRO A 124 23.78 -16.55 -11.06
CA PRO A 124 25.02 -16.13 -10.40
C PRO A 124 25.19 -14.61 -10.40
N GLY A 125 25.51 -14.05 -9.23
CA GLY A 125 25.76 -12.62 -9.05
C GLY A 125 24.52 -11.74 -8.88
N ILE A 126 23.29 -12.28 -8.87
CA ILE A 126 22.06 -11.52 -8.67
C ILE A 126 21.98 -10.85 -7.28
N ASP A 127 22.73 -11.37 -6.33
CA ASP A 127 22.88 -10.89 -4.95
C ASP A 127 24.01 -9.85 -4.78
N GLY A 128 24.60 -9.39 -5.90
CA GLY A 128 25.67 -8.38 -5.90
C GLY A 128 25.23 -7.07 -5.24
N GLU A 129 26.14 -6.40 -4.54
CA GLU A 129 25.88 -5.20 -3.70
C GLU A 129 25.21 -4.03 -4.43
N ARG A 130 25.28 -3.99 -5.77
CA ARG A 130 24.72 -2.90 -6.60
C ARG A 130 23.57 -3.36 -7.49
N ILE A 131 22.96 -4.50 -7.18
CA ILE A 131 21.79 -5.03 -7.88
C ILE A 131 20.57 -4.85 -6.98
N TYR A 132 19.56 -4.17 -7.48
CA TYR A 132 18.35 -3.84 -6.75
C TYR A 132 17.13 -4.24 -7.55
N THR A 133 16.07 -4.65 -6.83
CA THR A 133 14.73 -4.68 -7.42
C THR A 133 14.15 -3.27 -7.42
N LEU A 134 13.27 -2.97 -8.38
CA LEU A 134 12.58 -1.70 -8.45
C LEU A 134 11.08 -1.96 -8.40
N TRP A 135 10.51 -1.98 -7.21
CA TRP A 135 9.12 -2.37 -7.01
C TRP A 135 8.34 -1.42 -6.08
N THR A 136 8.95 -1.01 -5.01
CA THR A 136 8.33 -0.13 -4.02
C THR A 136 9.05 1.21 -3.97
N GLU A 137 8.36 2.20 -3.42
CA GLU A 137 8.90 3.52 -3.19
C GLU A 137 10.12 3.48 -2.23
N VAL A 138 10.14 2.55 -1.27
CA VAL A 138 11.27 2.37 -0.34
C VAL A 138 12.54 1.89 -1.05
N GLU A 139 12.42 1.13 -2.11
CA GLU A 139 13.58 0.62 -2.89
C GLU A 139 14.25 1.71 -3.73
N ILE A 140 13.54 2.79 -4.05
CA ILE A 140 14.09 3.94 -4.79
C ILE A 140 15.29 4.54 -4.06
N GLY A 141 15.22 4.74 -2.76
CA GLY A 141 16.31 5.29 -1.98
C GLY A 141 17.59 4.45 -2.05
N ARG A 142 17.45 3.14 -2.26
CA ARG A 142 18.58 2.23 -2.44
C ARG A 142 19.14 2.24 -3.88
N ALA A 143 18.27 2.41 -4.86
CA ALA A 143 18.61 2.39 -6.29
C ALA A 143 19.09 3.77 -6.81
N SER A 144 18.63 4.86 -6.21
CA SER A 144 19.02 6.21 -6.60
C SER A 144 20.45 6.54 -6.19
N CYS A 145 21.31 6.81 -7.16
CA CYS A 145 22.68 7.30 -6.90
C CYS A 145 22.70 8.70 -6.24
N ARG A 146 21.59 9.43 -6.21
CA ARG A 146 21.49 10.80 -5.68
C ARG A 146 21.49 10.85 -4.15
N GLU A 147 21.09 9.79 -3.46
CA GLU A 147 21.06 9.74 -1.99
C GLU A 147 22.37 9.26 -1.35
N ARG A 148 23.43 9.07 -2.14
CA ARG A 148 24.76 8.58 -1.67
C ARG A 148 25.85 9.65 -1.68
N VAL A 149 25.50 10.93 -1.74
CA VAL A 149 26.48 12.02 -1.62
C VAL A 149 26.30 12.75 -0.31
#